data_2bdb8a3eaad9df6575cfd003a9852143
#
_entry.id   2bdb8a3eaad9df6575cfd003a9852143
#
_cell.length_a   1.000
_cell.length_b   1.000
_cell.length_c   1.000
_cell.angle_alpha   90.00
_cell.angle_beta   90.00
_cell.angle_gamma   90.00
#
_symmetry.space_group_name_H-M   'P 1'
#
loop_
_entity.id
_entity.type
_entity.pdbx_description
1 polymer ?
#
loop_
_entity_poly.entity_id
_entity_poly.type
_entity_poly.pdbx_seq_one_letter_code
_entity_poly.pdbx_strand_id
1 'polypeptide(L)'
;MFKCVEIIRVGDIKKIHQIELIPHGQMVAVISGRSHHVQLFPMSVLDGGKTDGHKLAETKGCHTMTSGTVCQGAHTCLCVARKRQVLCYELFQSSKISHRKFKELQIPTTVQWMGIFSEQLCVGFQSGFLRFPLRREGVPYRMLHFHDPTLSFIAHQPVDALCAVEISSIEYLLCFKSIGIYTDSRGLRSRPAELMWPAPPTYCCKAILRFIFLSLCTFLSLWLQFYIL
;
A
#
# COMPACT_ATOMS: atom_id res chain seq x y z
N MET A 1 -0.47 16.79 21.24
CA MET A 1 -1.95 16.89 21.10
C MET A 1 -2.22 17.45 19.71
N PHE A 2 -2.69 16.60 18.77
CA PHE A 2 -3.05 17.07 17.43
C PHE A 2 -4.39 17.76 17.51
N LYS A 3 -4.43 19.04 17.16
CA LYS A 3 -5.66 19.82 17.11
C LYS A 3 -6.33 19.54 15.76
N CYS A 4 -7.52 18.96 15.75
CA CYS A 4 -8.33 18.88 14.53
C CYS A 4 -8.67 20.32 14.13
N VAL A 5 -8.17 20.76 12.97
CA VAL A 5 -8.29 22.15 12.54
C VAL A 5 -9.61 22.37 11.81
N GLU A 6 -10.05 21.39 11.03
CA GLU A 6 -11.27 21.48 10.22
C GLU A 6 -11.83 20.11 9.88
N ILE A 7 -13.15 19.96 9.85
CA ILE A 7 -13.86 18.77 9.38
C ILE A 7 -14.61 19.16 8.10
N ILE A 8 -14.17 18.63 6.96
CA ILE A 8 -14.78 18.89 5.67
C ILE A 8 -15.62 17.69 5.26
N ARG A 9 -16.89 17.91 4.90
CA ARG A 9 -17.77 16.89 4.36
C ARG A 9 -17.53 16.72 2.87
N VAL A 10 -17.02 15.57 2.46
CA VAL A 10 -16.75 15.22 1.07
C VAL A 10 -17.93 14.41 0.52
N GLY A 11 -18.88 15.06 -0.14
CA GLY A 11 -20.02 14.42 -0.83
C GLY A 11 -20.94 13.58 0.07
N ASP A 12 -21.84 12.80 -0.56
CA ASP A 12 -22.77 11.87 0.11
C ASP A 12 -22.24 10.43 0.19
N ILE A 13 -20.97 10.26 0.47
CA ILE A 13 -20.32 8.96 0.56
C ILE A 13 -20.74 8.27 1.85
N LYS A 14 -21.53 7.18 1.74
CA LYS A 14 -22.18 6.54 2.89
C LYS A 14 -21.23 5.80 3.84
N LYS A 15 -20.18 5.17 3.33
CA LYS A 15 -19.17 4.46 4.13
C LYS A 15 -17.85 4.46 3.39
N ILE A 16 -16.82 5.00 4.01
CA ILE A 16 -15.45 5.03 3.48
C ILE A 16 -14.68 3.85 4.09
N HIS A 17 -13.96 3.12 3.26
CA HIS A 17 -13.10 1.99 3.64
C HIS A 17 -11.62 2.34 3.54
N GLN A 18 -11.23 3.11 2.52
CA GLN A 18 -9.87 3.63 2.35
C GLN A 18 -9.90 4.96 1.61
N ILE A 19 -8.98 5.85 1.97
CA ILE A 19 -8.68 7.09 1.27
C ILE A 19 -7.22 7.04 0.85
N GLU A 20 -6.96 7.44 -0.39
CA GLU A 20 -5.62 7.55 -0.95
C GLU A 20 -5.45 8.94 -1.55
N LEU A 21 -4.50 9.69 -1.01
CA LEU A 21 -4.13 10.99 -1.57
C LEU A 21 -3.15 10.80 -2.72
N ILE A 22 -3.41 11.44 -3.85
CA ILE A 22 -2.63 11.35 -5.07
C ILE A 22 -2.13 12.74 -5.47
N PRO A 23 -1.12 13.28 -4.76
CA PRO A 23 -0.69 14.68 -4.94
C PRO A 23 -0.22 15.00 -6.36
N HIS A 24 0.56 14.11 -6.97
CA HIS A 24 1.05 14.29 -8.33
C HIS A 24 -0.06 14.32 -9.37
N GLY A 25 -1.16 13.63 -9.11
CA GLY A 25 -2.36 13.65 -9.95
C GLY A 25 -3.37 14.71 -9.54
N GLN A 26 -3.14 15.48 -8.47
CA GLN A 26 -4.09 16.42 -7.89
C GLN A 26 -5.48 15.77 -7.65
N MET A 27 -5.48 14.52 -7.18
CA MET A 27 -6.68 13.70 -6.98
C MET A 27 -6.71 13.05 -5.59
N VAL A 28 -7.92 12.67 -5.19
CA VAL A 28 -8.18 11.82 -4.04
C VAL A 28 -8.96 10.61 -4.52
N ALA A 29 -8.47 9.42 -4.22
CA ALA A 29 -9.17 8.17 -4.48
C ALA A 29 -9.82 7.67 -3.19
N VAL A 30 -11.05 7.16 -3.28
CA VAL A 30 -11.82 6.69 -2.13
C VAL A 30 -12.44 5.34 -2.45
N ILE A 31 -12.21 4.32 -1.62
CA ILE A 31 -13.00 3.09 -1.63
C ILE A 31 -14.21 3.31 -0.74
N SER A 32 -15.41 3.23 -1.33
CA SER A 32 -16.63 3.56 -0.60
C SER A 32 -17.84 2.69 -0.94
N GLY A 33 -18.86 2.78 -0.07
CA GLY A 33 -20.15 2.15 -0.24
C GLY A 33 -20.16 0.63 -0.04
N ARG A 34 -21.34 0.01 -0.13
CA ARG A 34 -21.51 -1.44 0.05
C ARG A 34 -20.85 -2.28 -1.03
N SER A 35 -20.72 -1.74 -2.22
CA SER A 35 -20.14 -2.43 -3.38
C SER A 35 -18.64 -2.24 -3.51
N HIS A 36 -18.00 -1.49 -2.60
CA HIS A 36 -16.56 -1.26 -2.56
C HIS A 36 -16.00 -0.87 -3.94
N HIS A 37 -16.49 0.25 -4.48
CA HIS A 37 -15.93 0.84 -5.70
C HIS A 37 -14.92 1.93 -5.35
N VAL A 38 -13.94 2.11 -6.22
CA VAL A 38 -13.10 3.31 -6.20
C VAL A 38 -13.83 4.47 -6.89
N GLN A 39 -13.81 5.61 -6.22
CA GLN A 39 -14.22 6.91 -6.76
C GLN A 39 -13.03 7.86 -6.70
N LEU A 40 -12.82 8.60 -7.79
CA LEU A 40 -11.78 9.63 -7.92
C LEU A 40 -12.42 11.00 -7.80
N PHE A 41 -11.82 11.87 -7.01
CA PHE A 41 -12.21 13.26 -6.83
C PHE A 41 -11.02 14.16 -7.12
N PRO A 42 -11.21 15.38 -7.61
CA PRO A 42 -10.14 16.37 -7.65
C PRO A 42 -9.74 16.77 -6.23
N MET A 43 -8.49 17.12 -6.01
CA MET A 43 -7.97 17.46 -4.68
C MET A 43 -8.68 18.70 -4.08
N SER A 44 -9.22 19.58 -4.91
CA SER A 44 -10.03 20.74 -4.48
C SER A 44 -11.27 20.37 -3.67
N VAL A 45 -11.70 19.11 -3.68
CA VAL A 45 -12.79 18.64 -2.80
C VAL A 45 -12.41 18.75 -1.33
N LEU A 46 -11.12 18.69 -1.01
CA LEU A 46 -10.61 18.87 0.36
C LEU A 46 -10.73 20.34 0.84
N ASP A 47 -10.88 21.28 -0.07
CA ASP A 47 -11.11 22.70 0.22
C ASP A 47 -12.62 23.04 0.24
N GLY A 48 -13.50 22.03 0.36
CA GLY A 48 -14.95 22.21 0.42
C GLY A 48 -15.64 22.32 -0.94
N GLY A 49 -14.93 22.10 -2.04
CA GLY A 49 -15.51 22.07 -3.39
C GLY A 49 -16.51 20.92 -3.57
N LYS A 50 -17.71 21.21 -4.07
CA LYS A 50 -18.68 20.18 -4.45
C LYS A 50 -18.34 19.64 -5.82
N THR A 51 -18.07 18.36 -5.92
CA THR A 51 -17.77 17.68 -7.18
C THR A 51 -18.27 16.25 -7.14
N ASP A 52 -18.88 15.83 -8.23
CA ASP A 52 -19.25 14.43 -8.41
C ASP A 52 -18.01 13.57 -8.60
N GLY A 53 -17.93 12.46 -7.85
CA GLY A 53 -16.82 11.52 -7.95
C GLY A 53 -16.86 10.74 -9.27
N HIS A 54 -15.71 10.63 -9.93
CA HIS A 54 -15.54 9.77 -11.09
C HIS A 54 -15.37 8.31 -10.66
N LYS A 55 -16.38 7.48 -10.93
CA LYS A 55 -16.40 6.08 -10.49
C LYS A 55 -15.63 5.17 -11.45
N LEU A 56 -14.73 4.36 -10.91
CA LEU A 56 -14.04 3.29 -11.62
C LEU A 56 -14.90 2.01 -11.59
N ALA A 57 -15.69 1.77 -12.66
CA ALA A 57 -16.70 0.71 -12.69
C ALA A 57 -16.13 -0.71 -12.46
N GLU A 58 -14.95 -1.01 -13.01
CA GLU A 58 -14.31 -2.33 -12.92
C GLU A 58 -13.80 -2.67 -11.52
N THR A 59 -13.78 -1.70 -10.58
CA THR A 59 -13.22 -1.87 -9.24
C THR A 59 -14.21 -2.45 -8.21
N LYS A 60 -15.38 -2.92 -8.63
CA LYS A 60 -16.37 -3.52 -7.73
C LYS A 60 -15.77 -4.64 -6.88
N GLY A 61 -15.96 -4.56 -5.55
CA GLY A 61 -15.44 -5.55 -4.61
C GLY A 61 -13.94 -5.41 -4.31
N CYS A 62 -13.34 -4.24 -4.60
CA CYS A 62 -11.98 -3.95 -4.18
C CYS A 62 -11.88 -3.79 -2.66
N HIS A 63 -10.70 -4.06 -2.11
CA HIS A 63 -10.49 -4.01 -0.65
C HIS A 63 -9.28 -3.18 -0.24
N THR A 64 -8.35 -2.92 -1.16
CA THR A 64 -7.22 -2.01 -0.92
C THR A 64 -6.74 -1.40 -2.23
N MET A 65 -6.10 -0.26 -2.14
CA MET A 65 -5.49 0.45 -3.26
C MET A 65 -4.21 1.15 -2.82
N THR A 66 -3.35 1.47 -3.77
CA THR A 66 -2.16 2.29 -3.59
C THR A 66 -1.89 3.10 -4.83
N SER A 67 -1.35 4.30 -4.65
CA SER A 67 -0.95 5.19 -5.74
C SER A 67 0.56 5.41 -5.78
N GLY A 68 1.05 5.86 -6.91
CA GLY A 68 2.44 6.23 -7.09
C GLY A 68 2.69 6.85 -8.45
N THR A 69 3.96 7.15 -8.70
CA THR A 69 4.40 7.66 -9.99
C THR A 69 5.29 6.64 -10.69
N VAL A 70 5.26 6.65 -12.01
CA VAL A 70 6.11 5.85 -12.88
C VAL A 70 6.69 6.72 -14.00
N CYS A 71 7.69 6.22 -14.73
CA CYS A 71 8.41 7.00 -15.74
C CYS A 71 9.03 8.29 -15.15
N GLN A 72 9.83 8.12 -14.08
CA GLN A 72 10.50 9.22 -13.38
C GLN A 72 9.56 10.35 -12.94
N GLY A 73 8.35 9.98 -12.53
CA GLY A 73 7.33 10.92 -12.06
C GLY A 73 6.40 11.46 -13.15
N ALA A 74 6.63 11.13 -14.43
CA ALA A 74 5.83 11.67 -15.54
C ALA A 74 4.38 11.16 -15.58
N HIS A 75 4.13 9.97 -15.02
CA HIS A 75 2.80 9.36 -15.03
C HIS A 75 2.35 8.98 -13.63
N THR A 76 1.14 9.34 -13.31
CA THR A 76 0.48 8.93 -12.06
C THR A 76 -0.25 7.62 -12.27
N CYS A 77 -0.07 6.66 -11.37
CA CYS A 77 -0.77 5.39 -11.43
C CYS A 77 -1.50 5.08 -10.12
N LEU A 78 -2.59 4.32 -10.25
CA LEU A 78 -3.38 3.78 -9.16
C LEU A 78 -3.52 2.27 -9.35
N CYS A 79 -3.10 1.50 -8.36
CA CYS A 79 -3.25 0.05 -8.32
C CYS A 79 -4.36 -0.32 -7.33
N VAL A 80 -5.32 -1.12 -7.78
CA VAL A 80 -6.52 -1.49 -7.01
C VAL A 80 -6.61 -3.00 -6.89
N ALA A 81 -6.60 -3.52 -5.67
CA ALA A 81 -6.70 -4.95 -5.41
C ALA A 81 -8.15 -5.41 -5.27
N ARG A 82 -8.47 -6.50 -5.95
CA ARG A 82 -9.77 -7.17 -5.91
C ARG A 82 -9.53 -8.68 -5.77
N LYS A 83 -9.72 -9.23 -4.56
CA LYS A 83 -9.42 -10.64 -4.26
C LYS A 83 -7.96 -10.99 -4.62
N ARG A 84 -7.74 -11.78 -5.68
CA ARG A 84 -6.44 -12.26 -6.17
C ARG A 84 -5.98 -11.53 -7.44
N GLN A 85 -6.50 -10.33 -7.68
CA GLN A 85 -6.27 -9.57 -8.90
C GLN A 85 -5.92 -8.13 -8.55
N VAL A 86 -4.97 -7.55 -9.25
CA VAL A 86 -4.67 -6.11 -9.14
C VAL A 86 -4.87 -5.46 -10.50
N LEU A 87 -5.71 -4.44 -10.53
CA LEU A 87 -5.98 -3.59 -11.69
C LEU A 87 -5.12 -2.34 -11.60
N CYS A 88 -4.32 -2.05 -12.61
CA CYS A 88 -3.43 -0.90 -12.64
C CYS A 88 -3.93 0.12 -13.66
N TYR A 89 -4.21 1.32 -13.17
CA TYR A 89 -4.71 2.45 -13.94
C TYR A 89 -3.68 3.56 -14.01
N GLU A 90 -3.55 4.15 -15.18
CA GLU A 90 -2.91 5.45 -15.37
C GLU A 90 -3.99 6.53 -15.24
N LEU A 91 -3.69 7.56 -14.45
CA LEU A 91 -4.62 8.63 -14.15
C LEU A 91 -4.19 9.90 -14.88
N PHE A 92 -5.16 10.61 -15.42
CA PHE A 92 -4.96 11.88 -16.10
C PHE A 92 -5.90 12.93 -15.51
N GLN A 93 -5.35 14.10 -15.24
CA GLN A 93 -6.13 15.26 -14.85
C GLN A 93 -5.95 16.36 -15.89
N SER A 94 -7.02 16.62 -16.62
CA SER A 94 -7.18 17.78 -17.48
C SER A 94 -8.38 18.59 -16.99
N SER A 95 -9.29 19.00 -17.87
CA SER A 95 -10.58 19.58 -17.48
C SER A 95 -11.51 18.60 -16.77
N LYS A 96 -11.32 17.29 -16.99
CA LYS A 96 -12.04 16.18 -16.33
C LYS A 96 -11.06 15.09 -15.93
N ILE A 97 -11.36 14.40 -14.83
CA ILE A 97 -10.63 13.20 -14.42
C ILE A 97 -10.88 12.09 -15.42
N SER A 98 -9.82 11.51 -15.95
CA SER A 98 -9.88 10.34 -16.82
C SER A 98 -8.84 9.30 -16.39
N HIS A 99 -9.06 8.06 -16.82
CA HIS A 99 -8.19 6.94 -16.48
C HIS A 99 -8.07 5.97 -17.66
N ARG A 100 -6.97 5.24 -17.68
CA ARG A 100 -6.73 4.15 -18.63
C ARG A 100 -6.19 2.94 -17.87
N LYS A 101 -6.86 1.79 -17.95
CA LYS A 101 -6.30 0.54 -17.47
C LYS A 101 -5.15 0.13 -18.37
N PHE A 102 -3.96 -0.06 -17.83
CA PHE A 102 -2.78 -0.44 -18.61
C PHE A 102 -2.23 -1.81 -18.23
N LYS A 103 -2.58 -2.35 -17.06
CA LYS A 103 -2.11 -3.66 -16.62
C LYS A 103 -3.12 -4.34 -15.70
N GLU A 104 -3.12 -5.66 -15.74
CA GLU A 104 -3.87 -6.51 -14.84
C GLU A 104 -2.96 -7.63 -14.35
N LEU A 105 -2.86 -7.81 -13.05
CA LEU A 105 -1.94 -8.76 -12.42
C LEU A 105 -2.74 -9.82 -11.68
N GLN A 106 -2.34 -11.09 -11.84
CA GLN A 106 -2.86 -12.20 -11.07
C GLN A 106 -1.92 -12.46 -9.88
N ILE A 107 -2.49 -12.53 -8.69
CA ILE A 107 -1.76 -12.74 -7.45
C ILE A 107 -2.08 -14.13 -6.92
N PRO A 108 -1.09 -14.89 -6.37
CA PRO A 108 -1.31 -16.26 -5.92
C PRO A 108 -2.43 -16.41 -4.88
N THR A 109 -2.56 -15.45 -3.96
CA THR A 109 -3.56 -15.45 -2.90
C THR A 109 -4.17 -14.04 -2.75
N THR A 110 -5.01 -13.85 -1.72
CA THR A 110 -5.59 -12.54 -1.43
C THR A 110 -4.51 -11.52 -1.07
N VAL A 111 -4.58 -10.36 -1.69
CA VAL A 111 -3.69 -9.23 -1.40
C VAL A 111 -3.97 -8.71 0.00
N GLN A 112 -2.93 -8.56 0.83
CA GLN A 112 -3.02 -7.99 2.17
C GLN A 112 -2.52 -6.56 2.22
N TRP A 113 -1.51 -6.26 1.41
CA TRP A 113 -0.89 -4.95 1.35
C TRP A 113 -0.31 -4.67 -0.05
N MET A 114 -0.23 -3.40 -0.43
CA MET A 114 0.44 -2.94 -1.66
C MET A 114 1.20 -1.64 -1.43
N GLY A 115 2.29 -1.47 -2.16
CA GLY A 115 3.05 -0.22 -2.25
C GLY A 115 3.83 -0.14 -3.57
N ILE A 116 4.11 1.08 -4.02
CA ILE A 116 4.87 1.31 -5.25
C ILE A 116 6.24 1.85 -4.87
N PHE A 117 7.28 1.15 -5.29
CA PHE A 117 8.68 1.52 -5.09
C PHE A 117 9.43 1.43 -6.41
N SER A 118 10.21 2.45 -6.75
CA SER A 118 11.08 2.43 -7.94
C SER A 118 10.38 1.88 -9.18
N GLU A 119 9.17 2.37 -9.47
CA GLU A 119 8.33 1.98 -10.63
C GLU A 119 7.84 0.52 -10.61
N GLN A 120 7.90 -0.15 -9.48
CA GLN A 120 7.43 -1.52 -9.31
C GLN A 120 6.36 -1.58 -8.23
N LEU A 121 5.33 -2.38 -8.49
CA LEU A 121 4.31 -2.69 -7.50
C LEU A 121 4.79 -3.81 -6.59
N CYS A 122 4.94 -3.53 -5.32
CA CYS A 122 5.14 -4.52 -4.28
C CYS A 122 3.80 -4.96 -3.72
N VAL A 123 3.57 -6.25 -3.67
CA VAL A 123 2.32 -6.86 -3.18
C VAL A 123 2.64 -7.82 -2.06
N GLY A 124 2.07 -7.55 -0.88
CA GLY A 124 2.13 -8.41 0.29
C GLY A 124 0.92 -9.34 0.38
N PHE A 125 1.14 -10.59 0.75
CA PHE A 125 0.13 -11.62 0.93
C PHE A 125 0.53 -12.58 2.07
N GLN A 126 -0.30 -13.57 2.37
CA GLN A 126 -0.15 -14.44 3.53
C GLN A 126 1.24 -15.11 3.67
N SER A 127 1.92 -15.39 2.56
CA SER A 127 3.20 -16.11 2.55
C SER A 127 4.37 -15.28 2.02
N GLY A 128 4.30 -13.95 2.02
CA GLY A 128 5.41 -13.11 1.62
C GLY A 128 5.08 -11.93 0.73
N PHE A 129 6.07 -11.50 -0.04
CA PHE A 129 5.98 -10.35 -0.91
C PHE A 129 6.46 -10.68 -2.31
N LEU A 130 5.77 -10.14 -3.31
CA LEU A 130 6.14 -10.17 -4.73
C LEU A 130 6.30 -8.75 -5.26
N ARG A 131 7.25 -8.55 -6.17
CA ARG A 131 7.40 -7.31 -6.93
C ARG A 131 7.04 -7.54 -8.39
N PHE A 132 6.27 -6.62 -8.95
CA PHE A 132 5.79 -6.63 -10.33
C PHE A 132 6.26 -5.37 -11.04
N PRO A 133 6.98 -5.45 -12.16
CA PRO A 133 7.29 -4.27 -12.97
C PRO A 133 5.98 -3.70 -13.54
N LEU A 134 5.74 -2.39 -13.35
CA LEU A 134 4.50 -1.76 -13.80
C LEU A 134 4.51 -1.45 -15.29
N ARG A 135 5.61 -0.92 -15.80
CA ARG A 135 5.70 -0.44 -17.20
C ARG A 135 6.29 -1.44 -18.19
N ARG A 136 7.16 -2.31 -17.72
CA ARG A 136 7.81 -3.32 -18.57
C ARG A 136 7.07 -4.66 -18.45
N GLU A 137 7.10 -5.44 -19.49
CA GLU A 137 6.81 -6.85 -19.35
C GLU A 137 7.93 -7.51 -18.54
N GLY A 138 7.57 -8.35 -17.62
CA GLY A 138 8.53 -9.02 -16.76
C GLY A 138 7.85 -9.99 -15.81
N VAL A 139 8.61 -10.98 -15.41
CA VAL A 139 8.15 -11.97 -14.43
C VAL A 139 8.19 -11.35 -13.05
N PRO A 140 7.16 -11.55 -12.22
CA PRO A 140 7.21 -11.13 -10.82
C PRO A 140 8.31 -11.90 -10.10
N TYR A 141 9.00 -11.24 -9.16
CA TYR A 141 10.01 -11.91 -8.36
C TYR A 141 9.72 -11.78 -6.86
N ARG A 142 10.18 -12.78 -6.11
CA ARG A 142 10.01 -12.83 -4.67
C ARG A 142 10.97 -11.85 -3.99
N MET A 143 10.46 -11.10 -3.00
CA MET A 143 11.28 -10.22 -2.18
C MET A 143 11.90 -10.96 -0.98
N LEU A 144 11.55 -12.22 -0.76
CA LEU A 144 12.13 -13.07 0.27
C LEU A 144 12.17 -14.52 -0.23
N HIS A 145 13.37 -15.10 -0.25
CA HIS A 145 13.60 -16.50 -0.59
C HIS A 145 13.69 -17.36 0.67
N PHE A 146 12.75 -18.27 0.86
CA PHE A 146 12.69 -19.18 2.02
C PHE A 146 13.70 -20.35 1.96
N HIS A 147 14.55 -20.40 0.93
CA HIS A 147 15.64 -21.38 0.86
C HIS A 147 16.81 -21.03 1.79
N ASP A 148 16.81 -19.86 2.39
CA ASP A 148 17.75 -19.52 3.45
C ASP A 148 17.41 -20.33 4.71
N PRO A 149 18.31 -21.21 5.19
CA PRO A 149 18.07 -22.03 6.37
C PRO A 149 17.74 -21.20 7.61
N THR A 150 18.24 -19.96 7.68
CA THR A 150 17.99 -19.03 8.80
C THR A 150 16.54 -18.52 8.83
N LEU A 151 15.79 -18.71 7.72
CA LEU A 151 14.39 -18.32 7.58
C LEU A 151 13.42 -19.53 7.64
N SER A 152 13.92 -20.71 7.98
CA SER A 152 13.11 -21.93 8.03
C SER A 152 11.90 -21.83 8.96
N PHE A 153 12.02 -21.05 10.03
CA PHE A 153 10.93 -20.78 10.97
C PHE A 153 9.74 -20.03 10.36
N ILE A 154 9.94 -19.27 9.27
CA ILE A 154 8.87 -18.55 8.56
C ILE A 154 8.28 -19.42 7.46
N ALA A 155 9.07 -20.33 6.89
CA ALA A 155 8.68 -21.11 5.71
C ALA A 155 7.43 -21.99 5.94
N HIS A 156 7.14 -22.34 7.18
CA HIS A 156 6.07 -23.26 7.56
C HIS A 156 4.88 -22.62 8.26
N GLN A 157 4.90 -21.29 8.44
CA GLN A 157 3.80 -20.57 9.10
C GLN A 157 3.26 -19.44 8.23
N PRO A 158 1.92 -19.20 8.24
CA PRO A 158 1.37 -18.00 7.65
C PRO A 158 1.84 -16.78 8.46
N VAL A 159 2.64 -15.94 7.83
CA VAL A 159 3.24 -14.77 8.51
C VAL A 159 2.47 -13.48 8.30
N ASP A 160 1.53 -13.46 7.36
CA ASP A 160 0.69 -12.32 6.99
C ASP A 160 1.48 -11.02 6.77
N ALA A 161 1.53 -10.57 5.54
CA ALA A 161 2.21 -9.34 5.17
C ALA A 161 1.48 -8.12 5.77
N LEU A 162 2.23 -7.28 6.48
CA LEU A 162 1.71 -6.02 7.02
C LEU A 162 2.05 -4.83 6.11
N CYS A 163 3.34 -4.68 5.78
CA CYS A 163 3.83 -3.67 4.84
C CYS A 163 5.25 -4.03 4.39
N ALA A 164 5.73 -3.36 3.34
CA ALA A 164 7.14 -3.32 2.99
C ALA A 164 7.63 -1.87 2.97
N VAL A 165 8.89 -1.67 3.27
CA VAL A 165 9.51 -0.36 3.29
C VAL A 165 10.81 -0.39 2.50
N GLU A 166 10.96 0.53 1.57
CA GLU A 166 12.22 0.75 0.87
C GLU A 166 13.16 1.55 1.77
N ILE A 167 14.21 0.90 2.28
CA ILE A 167 15.26 1.53 3.10
C ILE A 167 16.21 2.28 2.20
N SER A 168 16.64 1.63 1.12
CA SER A 168 17.47 2.20 0.06
C SER A 168 17.09 1.57 -1.28
N SER A 169 17.74 1.99 -2.36
CA SER A 169 17.51 1.41 -3.69
C SER A 169 17.82 -0.10 -3.78
N ILE A 170 18.54 -0.64 -2.83
CA ILE A 170 18.98 -2.05 -2.80
C ILE A 170 18.54 -2.81 -1.55
N GLU A 171 17.91 -2.17 -0.57
CA GLU A 171 17.52 -2.80 0.69
C GLU A 171 16.08 -2.47 1.06
N TYR A 172 15.34 -3.48 1.52
CA TYR A 172 13.94 -3.40 1.92
C TYR A 172 13.76 -4.00 3.32
N LEU A 173 12.85 -3.44 4.09
CA LEU A 173 12.33 -4.04 5.31
C LEU A 173 10.94 -4.62 5.01
N LEU A 174 10.80 -5.93 5.09
CA LEU A 174 9.56 -6.66 4.95
C LEU A 174 8.95 -6.88 6.33
N CYS A 175 7.82 -6.23 6.59
CA CYS A 175 7.13 -6.30 7.86
C CYS A 175 5.98 -7.31 7.77
N PHE A 176 6.03 -8.30 8.62
CA PHE A 176 4.97 -9.27 8.87
C PHE A 176 4.31 -9.00 10.22
N LYS A 177 3.22 -9.65 10.53
CA LYS A 177 2.51 -9.44 11.81
C LYS A 177 3.35 -9.70 13.06
N SER A 178 4.30 -10.61 12.99
CA SER A 178 5.14 -10.99 14.14
C SER A 178 6.58 -10.54 14.05
N ILE A 179 7.07 -10.20 12.84
CA ILE A 179 8.51 -10.03 12.59
C ILE A 179 8.76 -9.08 11.42
N GLY A 180 9.89 -8.38 11.44
CA GLY A 180 10.44 -7.63 10.31
C GLY A 180 11.77 -8.21 9.86
N ILE A 181 11.93 -8.36 8.54
CA ILE A 181 13.12 -8.94 7.90
C ILE A 181 13.69 -7.98 6.88
N TYR A 182 15.00 -7.72 6.98
CA TYR A 182 15.71 -6.95 5.97
C TYR A 182 16.13 -7.84 4.83
N THR A 183 15.83 -7.41 3.60
CA THR A 183 16.18 -8.12 2.37
C THR A 183 16.85 -7.21 1.36
N ASP A 184 17.73 -7.78 0.55
CA ASP A 184 18.32 -7.08 -0.59
C ASP A 184 17.38 -7.08 -1.82
N SER A 185 17.81 -6.43 -2.89
CA SER A 185 17.06 -6.36 -4.15
C SER A 185 16.87 -7.71 -4.83
N ARG A 186 17.61 -8.75 -4.43
CA ARG A 186 17.49 -10.13 -4.94
C ARG A 186 16.61 -11.00 -4.07
N GLY A 187 16.10 -10.48 -2.94
CA GLY A 187 15.26 -11.22 -2.01
C GLY A 187 16.04 -12.10 -1.04
N LEU A 188 17.33 -11.84 -0.87
CA LEU A 188 18.17 -12.50 0.14
C LEU A 188 18.18 -11.64 1.41
N ARG A 189 18.28 -12.29 2.56
CA ARG A 189 18.41 -11.60 3.84
C ARG A 189 19.68 -10.72 3.83
N SER A 190 19.52 -9.42 4.16
CA SER A 190 20.60 -8.43 4.12
C SER A 190 21.21 -8.15 5.50
N ARG A 191 20.47 -8.43 6.58
CA ARG A 191 20.96 -8.22 7.95
C ARG A 191 20.74 -9.47 8.80
N PRO A 192 21.66 -9.79 9.73
CA PRO A 192 21.59 -10.99 10.56
C PRO A 192 20.48 -10.94 11.63
N ALA A 193 20.07 -9.75 12.06
CA ALA A 193 19.03 -9.56 13.06
C ALA A 193 17.66 -9.30 12.43
N GLU A 194 16.64 -9.90 13.01
CA GLU A 194 15.23 -9.58 12.75
C GLU A 194 14.73 -8.48 13.68
N LEU A 195 13.69 -7.80 13.26
CA LEU A 195 12.89 -6.95 14.13
C LEU A 195 11.75 -7.78 14.72
N MET A 196 11.70 -7.89 16.04
CA MET A 196 10.62 -8.57 16.75
C MET A 196 9.67 -7.53 17.34
N TRP A 197 8.38 -7.71 17.10
CA TRP A 197 7.36 -6.83 17.65
C TRP A 197 6.91 -7.36 19.02
N PRO A 198 6.85 -6.55 20.07
CA PRO A 198 6.33 -6.97 21.39
C PRO A 198 4.82 -7.28 21.33
N ALA A 199 4.11 -6.69 20.38
CA ALA A 199 2.72 -7.01 20.05
C ALA A 199 2.50 -6.81 18.54
N PRO A 200 1.59 -7.57 17.91
CA PRO A 200 1.33 -7.43 16.48
C PRO A 200 0.93 -5.99 16.15
N PRO A 201 1.67 -5.30 15.26
CA PRO A 201 1.31 -3.95 14.87
C PRO A 201 0.04 -3.98 14.01
N THR A 202 -0.84 -3.02 14.21
CA THR A 202 -2.08 -2.87 13.44
C THR A 202 -1.89 -2.00 12.21
N TYR A 203 -0.88 -1.14 12.23
CA TYR A 203 -0.55 -0.23 11.15
C TYR A 203 0.94 0.10 11.12
N CYS A 204 1.46 0.34 9.91
CA CYS A 204 2.83 0.79 9.69
C CYS A 204 2.81 1.99 8.74
N CYS A 205 3.53 3.04 9.08
CA CYS A 205 3.72 4.18 8.19
C CYS A 205 5.20 4.58 8.11
N LYS A 206 5.61 5.11 6.96
CA LYS A 206 6.90 5.73 6.77
C LYS A 206 6.80 7.20 7.15
N ALA A 207 7.45 7.62 8.23
CA ALA A 207 7.70 9.04 8.50
C ALA A 207 9.01 9.48 7.84
N ILE A 208 9.18 10.78 7.56
CA ILE A 208 10.27 11.35 6.74
C ILE A 208 11.68 10.97 7.23
N LEU A 209 11.83 10.58 8.50
CA LEU A 209 13.13 10.16 9.09
C LEU A 209 13.05 8.93 10.00
N ARG A 210 11.86 8.32 10.21
CA ARG A 210 11.66 7.23 11.17
C ARG A 210 10.47 6.36 10.78
N PHE A 211 10.52 5.07 11.14
CA PHE A 211 9.37 4.17 11.02
C PHE A 211 8.53 4.24 12.29
N ILE A 212 7.22 4.38 12.12
CA ILE A 212 6.27 4.39 13.23
C ILE A 212 5.40 3.13 13.11
N PHE A 213 5.49 2.24 14.09
CA PHE A 213 4.60 1.11 14.23
C PHE A 213 3.54 1.43 15.27
N LEU A 214 2.29 1.32 14.88
CA LEU A 214 1.16 1.51 15.79
C LEU A 214 0.63 0.14 16.21
N SER A 215 0.66 -0.13 17.53
CA SER A 215 0.00 -1.27 18.13
C SER A 215 -1.14 -0.79 19.04
N LEU A 216 -2.32 -1.34 18.84
CA LEU A 216 -3.45 -1.14 19.74
C LEU A 216 -3.31 -2.14 20.91
N CYS A 217 -2.74 -1.69 22.01
CA CYS A 217 -2.90 -2.42 23.27
C CYS A 217 -4.31 -2.20 23.81
N THR A 218 -5.01 -3.26 24.13
CA THR A 218 -6.42 -3.31 24.55
C THR A 218 -6.70 -2.76 25.96
N PHE A 219 -5.88 -1.88 26.51
CA PHE A 219 -6.20 -1.12 27.72
C PHE A 219 -5.57 0.27 27.66
N LEU A 220 -6.40 1.27 27.34
CA LEU A 220 -6.32 2.69 27.72
C LEU A 220 -4.97 3.43 27.71
N SER A 221 -4.01 3.04 26.88
CA SER A 221 -2.84 3.89 26.63
C SER A 221 -2.37 3.72 25.20
N LEU A 222 -2.46 4.79 24.40
CA LEU A 222 -1.75 4.92 23.14
C LEU A 222 -0.24 4.96 23.45
N TRP A 223 0.42 3.83 23.42
CA TRP A 223 1.87 3.78 23.43
C TRP A 223 2.35 3.94 21.99
N LEU A 224 2.78 5.13 21.63
CA LEU A 224 3.64 5.35 20.46
C LEU A 224 5.01 4.77 20.80
N GLN A 225 5.27 3.53 20.41
CA GLN A 225 6.64 3.00 20.47
C GLN A 225 7.38 3.48 19.21
N PHE A 226 8.29 4.43 19.42
CA PHE A 226 9.24 4.87 18.42
C PHE A 226 10.42 3.90 18.42
N TYR A 227 10.56 3.09 17.39
CA TYR A 227 11.81 2.40 17.12
C TYR A 227 12.67 3.29 16.25
N ILE A 228 13.78 3.73 16.80
CA ILE A 228 14.84 4.45 16.05
C ILE A 228 15.67 3.38 15.36
N LEU A 229 15.64 3.32 14.04
CA LEU A 229 16.55 2.54 13.20
C LEU A 229 17.63 3.44 12.66
#